data_95fe48145b7148d99039405a42b0bab3
#
_entry.id   95fe48145b7148d99039405a42b0bab3
#
_cell.length_a   1.000
_cell.length_b   1.000
_cell.length_c   1.000
_cell.angle_alpha   90.00
_cell.angle_beta   90.00
_cell.angle_gamma   90.00
#
_symmetry.space_group_name_H-M   'P 1'
#
loop_
_entity.id
_entity.type
_entity.pdbx_description
1 polymer ?
#
loop_
_entity_poly.entity_id
_entity_poly.type
_entity_poly.pdbx_seq_one_letter_code
_entity_poly.pdbx_strand_id
1 'polypeptide(L)'
;MRSESVSKKTLDLNKVRSIIFDDIDVLLEDFGLEYEQVADNIFMRCPIHEGSDNPQGVSISLTKNAWRCWTRGCHDEFGTDIFSFVRGVLYSKDEPYQFSDALRHVCKLY
;
A
#
# COMPACT_ATOMS: atom_id res chain seq x y z
N MET A 1 -18.43 24.52 -11.80
CA MET A 1 -17.88 24.26 -12.06
C MET A 1 -17.34 23.95 -11.93
N ARG A 2 -17.27 24.10 -11.87
CA ARG A 2 -16.54 23.75 -11.96
C ARG A 2 -15.72 23.62 -11.55
N SER A 3 -15.73 24.29 -11.43
CA SER A 3 -14.93 23.99 -11.31
C SER A 3 -14.57 23.25 -10.78
N GLU A 4 -14.85 23.23 -10.45
CA GLU A 4 -14.57 22.20 -10.10
C GLU A 4 -14.10 21.22 -10.48
N SER A 5 -14.22 21.29 -10.89
CA SER A 5 -13.70 20.17 -11.59
C SER A 5 -12.20 20.22 -11.76
N VAL A 6 -11.68 21.35 -11.76
CA VAL A 6 -10.22 21.51 -11.84
C VAL A 6 -9.55 20.86 -10.65
N SER A 7 -10.07 21.09 -9.48
CA SER A 7 -9.47 20.52 -8.29
C SER A 7 -9.58 19.00 -8.28
N LYS A 8 -10.52 18.42 -9.00
CA LYS A 8 -10.62 16.99 -9.07
C LYS A 8 -9.49 16.36 -9.86
N LYS A 9 -8.92 17.11 -10.77
CA LYS A 9 -7.84 16.59 -11.59
C LYS A 9 -6.55 16.48 -10.80
N THR A 10 -6.43 17.26 -9.75
CA THR A 10 -5.22 17.26 -8.94
C THR A 10 -5.55 16.69 -7.59
N LEU A 11 -5.40 15.39 -7.47
CA LEU A 11 -5.53 14.72 -6.18
C LEU A 11 -4.34 15.09 -5.31
N ASP A 12 -4.63 15.42 -4.06
CA ASP A 12 -3.57 15.67 -3.10
C ASP A 12 -3.10 14.30 -2.59
N LEU A 13 -1.99 13.83 -3.09
CA LEU A 13 -1.47 12.51 -2.74
C LEU A 13 -1.08 12.42 -1.28
N ASN A 14 -0.65 13.51 -0.68
CA ASN A 14 -0.34 13.51 0.76
C ASN A 14 -1.58 13.26 1.58
N LYS A 15 -2.69 13.85 1.16
CA LYS A 15 -3.97 13.62 1.83
C LYS A 15 -4.43 12.19 1.68
N VAL A 16 -4.28 11.63 0.49
CA VAL A 16 -4.65 10.24 0.24
C VAL A 16 -3.81 9.31 1.11
N ARG A 17 -2.50 9.57 1.20
CA ARG A 17 -1.63 8.78 2.07
C ARG A 17 -2.10 8.83 3.52
N SER A 18 -2.45 10.02 4.01
CA SER A 18 -2.91 10.17 5.38
C SER A 18 -4.18 9.36 5.64
N ILE A 19 -5.10 9.38 4.70
CA ILE A 19 -6.34 8.61 4.83
C ILE A 19 -6.03 7.12 4.90
N ILE A 20 -5.12 6.64 4.05
CA ILE A 20 -4.73 5.24 4.04
C ILE A 20 -4.12 4.85 5.39
N PHE A 21 -3.18 5.65 5.89
CA PHE A 21 -2.48 5.28 7.12
C PHE A 21 -3.36 5.45 8.36
N ASP A 22 -4.36 6.31 8.33
CA ASP A 22 -5.31 6.42 9.43
C ASP A 22 -6.16 5.15 9.56
N ASP A 23 -6.45 4.51 8.44
CA ASP A 23 -7.29 3.30 8.41
C ASP A 23 -6.61 2.23 7.55
N ILE A 24 -5.35 1.95 7.86
CA ILE A 24 -4.55 1.01 7.07
C ILE A 24 -5.15 -0.39 7.08
N ASP A 25 -5.84 -0.74 8.13
CA ASP A 25 -6.47 -2.05 8.26
C ASP A 25 -7.49 -2.30 7.15
N VAL A 26 -8.16 -1.25 6.66
CA VAL A 26 -9.12 -1.39 5.57
C VAL A 26 -8.41 -1.94 4.33
N LEU A 27 -7.25 -1.38 4.00
CA LEU A 27 -6.48 -1.83 2.84
C LEU A 27 -5.98 -3.26 3.01
N LEU A 28 -5.43 -3.55 4.18
CA LEU A 28 -4.85 -4.87 4.42
C LEU A 28 -5.91 -5.96 4.42
N GLU A 29 -7.07 -5.66 4.97
CA GLU A 29 -8.17 -6.63 5.00
C GLU A 29 -8.78 -6.81 3.62
N ASP A 30 -8.84 -5.74 2.81
CA ASP A 30 -9.31 -5.85 1.44
C ASP A 30 -8.44 -6.81 0.63
N PHE A 31 -7.13 -6.77 0.86
CA PHE A 31 -6.21 -7.67 0.19
C PHE A 31 -6.18 -9.06 0.81
N GLY A 32 -6.88 -9.27 1.93
CA GLY A 32 -6.91 -10.56 2.60
C GLY A 32 -5.61 -10.90 3.30
N LEU A 33 -4.88 -9.91 3.76
CA LEU A 33 -3.57 -10.11 4.37
C LEU A 33 -3.70 -10.32 5.88
N GLU A 34 -2.93 -11.26 6.41
CA GLU A 34 -2.79 -11.45 7.83
C GLU A 34 -1.62 -10.60 8.30
N TYR A 35 -1.82 -9.86 9.36
CA TYR A 35 -0.81 -8.93 9.83
C TYR A 35 -0.88 -8.79 11.35
N GLU A 36 0.20 -8.27 11.93
CA GLU A 36 0.28 -7.97 13.34
C GLU A 36 0.75 -6.53 13.50
N GLN A 37 0.09 -5.77 14.35
CA GLN A 37 0.52 -4.40 14.63
C GLN A 37 1.22 -4.36 15.98
N VAL A 38 2.43 -3.81 16.00
CA VAL A 38 3.21 -3.62 17.22
C VAL A 38 3.60 -2.15 17.25
N ALA A 39 2.98 -1.39 18.16
CA ALA A 39 3.17 0.07 18.25
C ALA A 39 2.85 0.71 16.88
N ASP A 40 3.79 1.43 16.29
CA ASP A 40 3.58 2.14 15.04
C ASP A 40 4.06 1.34 13.83
N ASN A 41 4.22 0.03 13.98
CA ASN A 41 4.67 -0.83 12.89
C ASN A 41 3.69 -1.96 12.66
N ILE A 42 3.54 -2.32 11.39
CA ILE A 42 2.75 -3.47 11.00
C ILE A 42 3.69 -4.48 10.36
N PHE A 43 3.56 -5.73 10.76
CA PHE A 43 4.38 -6.82 10.24
C PHE A 43 3.50 -7.86 9.58
N MET A 44 4.01 -8.44 8.47
CA MET A 44 3.29 -9.48 7.77
C MET A 44 4.24 -10.26 6.89
N ARG A 45 3.75 -11.39 6.38
CA ARG A 45 4.45 -12.08 5.31
C ARG A 45 4.36 -11.23 4.06
N CYS A 46 5.42 -11.24 3.25
CA CYS A 46 5.40 -10.43 2.04
C CYS A 46 4.34 -10.96 1.07
N PRO A 47 3.36 -10.14 0.70
CA PRO A 47 2.33 -10.58 -0.24
C PRO A 47 2.75 -10.47 -1.69
N ILE A 48 3.95 -9.97 -1.97
CA ILE A 48 4.37 -9.64 -3.32
C ILE A 48 5.13 -10.79 -3.98
N HIS A 49 6.09 -11.39 -3.26
CA HIS A 49 6.85 -12.51 -3.82
C HIS A 49 6.35 -13.83 -3.26
N GLU A 50 6.54 -14.89 -4.04
CA GLU A 50 6.09 -16.21 -3.64
C GLU A 50 7.02 -16.82 -2.61
N GLY A 51 6.47 -17.75 -1.84
CA GLY A 51 7.24 -18.49 -0.87
C GLY A 51 7.56 -17.74 0.40
N SER A 52 6.88 -16.63 0.64
CA SER A 52 7.11 -15.84 1.84
C SER A 52 6.43 -16.51 3.03
N ASP A 53 7.22 -16.98 3.98
CA ASP A 53 6.70 -17.62 5.18
C ASP A 53 7.17 -16.93 6.46
N ASN A 54 7.94 -15.86 6.34
CA ASN A 54 8.40 -15.09 7.50
C ASN A 54 7.32 -14.09 7.90
N PRO A 55 6.70 -14.23 9.09
CA PRO A 55 5.63 -13.32 9.50
C PRO A 55 6.10 -11.88 9.70
N GLN A 56 7.40 -11.64 9.70
CA GLN A 56 7.95 -10.29 9.79
C GLN A 56 8.73 -9.93 8.51
N GLY A 57 8.41 -10.59 7.40
CA GLY A 57 9.10 -10.34 6.14
C GLY A 57 8.86 -8.96 5.56
N VAL A 58 7.71 -8.36 5.87
CA VAL A 58 7.39 -7.00 5.47
C VAL A 58 7.04 -6.19 6.71
N SER A 59 7.53 -4.98 6.77
CA SER A 59 7.13 -4.03 7.81
C SER A 59 6.59 -2.76 7.16
N ILE A 60 5.53 -2.21 7.74
CA ILE A 60 4.98 -0.92 7.34
C ILE A 60 5.11 0.01 8.54
N SER A 61 5.79 1.14 8.35
CA SER A 61 5.94 2.13 9.42
C SER A 61 4.84 3.17 9.27
N LEU A 62 3.99 3.26 10.28
CA LEU A 62 2.88 4.21 10.25
C LEU A 62 3.36 5.65 10.44
N THR A 63 4.50 5.83 11.10
CA THR A 63 5.03 7.17 11.33
C THR A 63 5.85 7.67 10.15
N LYS A 64 6.54 6.77 9.45
CA LYS A 64 7.39 7.16 8.32
C LYS A 64 6.67 7.05 6.99
N ASN A 65 5.46 6.49 6.99
CA ASN A 65 4.66 6.29 5.78
C ASN A 65 5.43 5.50 4.72
N ALA A 66 6.10 4.45 5.17
CA ALA A 66 6.95 3.66 4.28
C ALA A 66 6.84 2.19 4.64
N TRP A 67 7.14 1.34 3.66
CA TRP A 67 7.15 -0.09 3.85
C TRP A 67 8.45 -0.68 3.33
N ARG A 68 8.80 -1.86 3.83
CA ARG A 68 10.00 -2.57 3.38
C ARG A 68 9.75 -4.06 3.37
N CYS A 69 10.30 -4.73 2.36
CA CYS A 69 10.37 -6.18 2.31
C CYS A 69 11.79 -6.57 2.70
N TRP A 70 11.95 -7.18 3.86
CA TRP A 70 13.26 -7.47 4.41
C TRP A 70 13.87 -8.75 3.86
N THR A 71 13.05 -9.62 3.25
CA THR A 71 13.51 -10.91 2.76
C THR A 71 13.95 -10.87 1.31
N ARG A 72 13.30 -10.09 0.46
CA ARG A 72 13.58 -10.04 -0.96
C ARG A 72 13.83 -8.64 -1.50
N GLY A 73 13.55 -7.61 -0.69
CA GLY A 73 13.73 -6.25 -1.16
C GLY A 73 12.71 -5.83 -2.21
N CYS A 74 11.47 -6.31 -2.11
CA CYS A 74 10.43 -5.93 -3.08
C CYS A 74 10.24 -4.43 -3.16
N HIS A 75 10.51 -3.71 -2.07
CA HIS A 75 10.41 -2.26 -2.05
C HIS A 75 11.47 -1.60 -2.95
N ASP A 76 12.55 -2.30 -3.26
CA ASP A 76 13.55 -1.76 -4.20
C ASP A 76 13.01 -1.80 -5.62
N GLU A 77 12.12 -2.74 -5.91
CA GLU A 77 11.55 -2.89 -7.25
C GLU A 77 10.38 -1.94 -7.46
N PHE A 78 9.52 -1.79 -6.46
CA PHE A 78 8.29 -1.02 -6.60
C PHE A 78 8.35 0.35 -5.95
N GLY A 79 9.21 0.56 -4.96
CA GLY A 79 9.29 1.78 -4.20
C GLY A 79 8.87 1.57 -2.76
N THR A 80 9.09 2.57 -1.91
CA THR A 80 8.87 2.44 -0.46
C THR A 80 7.59 3.10 0.03
N ASP A 81 6.84 3.82 -0.81
CA ASP A 81 5.61 4.44 -0.32
C ASP A 81 4.44 3.46 -0.41
N ILE A 82 3.31 3.85 0.18
CA ILE A 82 2.18 2.93 0.28
C ILE A 82 1.58 2.62 -1.10
N PHE A 83 1.64 3.55 -2.04
CA PHE A 83 1.13 3.29 -3.39
C PHE A 83 1.97 2.22 -4.07
N SER A 84 3.27 2.19 -3.81
CA SER A 84 4.15 1.15 -4.34
C SER A 84 3.84 -0.20 -3.73
N PHE A 85 3.49 -0.23 -2.45
CA PHE A 85 3.04 -1.47 -1.82
C PHE A 85 1.77 -1.99 -2.51
N VAL A 86 0.81 -1.11 -2.77
CA VAL A 86 -0.42 -1.50 -3.48
C VAL A 86 -0.09 -2.03 -4.86
N ARG A 87 0.82 -1.36 -5.57
CA ARG A 87 1.25 -1.83 -6.90
C ARG A 87 1.84 -3.24 -6.82
N GLY A 88 2.68 -3.47 -5.84
CA GLY A 88 3.31 -4.79 -5.69
C GLY A 88 2.28 -5.88 -5.43
N VAL A 89 1.29 -5.60 -4.59
CA VAL A 89 0.25 -6.58 -4.30
C VAL A 89 -0.60 -6.85 -5.54
N LEU A 90 -0.96 -5.80 -6.28
CA LEU A 90 -1.71 -5.97 -7.52
C LEU A 90 -0.92 -6.82 -8.53
N TYR A 91 0.39 -6.55 -8.63
CA TYR A 91 1.25 -7.34 -9.50
C TYR A 91 1.20 -8.82 -9.10
N SER A 92 1.24 -9.12 -7.81
CA SER A 92 1.23 -10.50 -7.35
C SER A 92 -0.09 -11.21 -7.62
N LYS A 93 -1.16 -10.45 -7.83
CA LYS A 93 -2.48 -10.99 -8.12
C LYS A 93 -2.77 -11.00 -9.62
N ASP A 94 -1.78 -10.74 -10.46
CA ASP A 94 -1.92 -10.67 -11.91
C ASP A 94 -2.92 -9.61 -12.36
N GLU A 95 -3.00 -8.51 -11.63
CA GLU A 95 -3.89 -7.40 -11.96
C GLU A 95 -3.07 -6.23 -12.47
N PRO A 96 -3.69 -5.27 -13.18
CA PRO A 96 -2.96 -4.07 -13.59
C PRO A 96 -2.36 -3.38 -12.36
N TYR A 97 -1.11 -2.98 -12.47
CA TYR A 97 -0.35 -2.52 -11.31
C TYR A 97 0.43 -1.23 -11.57
N GLN A 98 -0.04 -0.40 -12.51
CA GLN A 98 0.55 0.92 -12.67
C GLN A 98 0.09 1.83 -11.55
N PHE A 99 0.74 2.98 -11.42
CA PHE A 99 0.40 3.91 -10.36
C PHE A 99 -1.09 4.30 -10.42
N SER A 100 -1.59 4.53 -11.63
CA SER A 100 -3.01 4.89 -11.80
C SER A 100 -3.94 3.77 -11.33
N ASP A 101 -3.52 2.52 -11.52
CA ASP A 101 -4.33 1.38 -11.07
C ASP A 101 -4.34 1.30 -9.55
N ALA A 102 -3.19 1.52 -8.93
CA ALA A 102 -3.08 1.52 -7.48
C ALA A 102 -3.92 2.65 -6.88
N LEU A 103 -3.83 3.83 -7.47
CA LEU A 103 -4.59 4.97 -6.99
C LEU A 103 -6.09 4.73 -7.11
N ARG A 104 -6.52 4.16 -8.23
CA ARG A 104 -7.93 3.83 -8.43
C ARG A 104 -8.43 2.82 -7.41
N HIS A 105 -7.60 1.82 -7.12
CA HIS A 105 -7.96 0.81 -6.12
C HIS A 105 -8.15 1.43 -4.74
N VAL A 106 -7.20 2.28 -4.35
CA VAL A 106 -7.27 2.95 -3.05
C VAL A 106 -8.49 3.87 -2.98
N CYS A 107 -8.76 4.61 -4.04
CA CYS A 107 -9.89 5.54 -4.05
C CYS A 107 -11.24 4.81 -3.95
N LYS A 108 -11.29 3.58 -4.41
CA LYS A 108 -12.52 2.78 -4.26
C LYS A 108 -12.74 2.35 -2.82
N LEU A 109 -11.66 2.09 -2.08
CA LEU A 109 -11.76 1.61 -0.71
C LEU A 109 -12.09 2.73 0.27
N TYR A 110 -11.57 3.90 0.02
CA TYR A 110 -11.69 5.03 0.93
C TYR A 110 -12.52 6.13 0.32
#